data_56e2fcc9ec6033e3c280103996693832
#
_entry.id   56e2fcc9ec6033e3c280103996693832
#
_cell.length_a   1.000
_cell.length_b   1.000
_cell.length_c   1.000
_cell.angle_alpha   90.00
_cell.angle_beta   90.00
_cell.angle_gamma   90.00
#
_symmetry.space_group_name_H-M   'P 1'
#
loop_
_entity.id
_entity.type
_entity.pdbx_description
1 polymer ?
#
loop_
_entity_poly.entity_id
_entity_poly.type
_entity_poly.pdbx_seq_one_letter_code
_entity_poly.pdbx_strand_id
1 'polypeptide(L)'
;RVEPQVSGFVNVDKTRANFSDPFYIGNAGCYFNEEEGYSESEIIQYNYNSTFKNGVITIVSPRFGKAAKGATYGYNWQGEYSTVITLPSEQPSEQWKSAGKASFTDGFLSPGFSSNADNYTWDVEVEESTTTAGLYRLVSPYSAIGCPLASRNLDNTPAYVRIDASDPDIVVIQPQYTGFKAEHSGETINFYIGNDAGIYVADGISKSDLKASSSFASKIDKMENGVITIKKPLFGKNATSEFGYEWTGADGQAITVAATIQFQTPSSIDTVVTDDNAKAEYYNLQGIRITNPQKGNIYIVKKGAKASKIVM
;
A
#
# COMPACT_ATOMS: atom_id res chain seq x y z
N ARG A 1 -14.36 -25.90 -4.25
CA ARG A 1 -14.81 -26.26 -2.90
C ARG A 1 -14.92 -24.95 -2.15
N VAL A 2 -16.12 -24.51 -1.83
CA VAL A 2 -16.33 -23.31 -1.01
C VAL A 2 -15.97 -23.73 0.41
N GLU A 3 -14.92 -23.16 0.98
CA GLU A 3 -14.62 -23.35 2.38
C GLU A 3 -15.74 -22.76 3.23
N PRO A 4 -16.19 -23.45 4.28
CA PRO A 4 -17.23 -22.91 5.16
C PRO A 4 -16.68 -21.64 5.81
N GLN A 5 -17.46 -20.55 5.71
CA GLN A 5 -17.14 -19.32 6.43
C GLN A 5 -17.18 -19.61 7.94
N VAL A 6 -16.10 -19.32 8.62
CA VAL A 6 -16.05 -19.37 10.08
C VAL A 6 -16.62 -18.08 10.63
N SER A 7 -17.58 -18.17 11.52
CA SER A 7 -18.18 -17.00 12.18
C SER A 7 -18.24 -17.19 13.68
N GLY A 8 -17.99 -16.13 14.40
CA GLY A 8 -18.14 -16.08 15.86
C GLY A 8 -18.72 -14.72 16.26
N PHE A 9 -19.23 -14.64 17.46
CA PHE A 9 -19.81 -13.43 18.00
C PHE A 9 -19.00 -12.93 19.18
N VAL A 10 -18.66 -11.64 19.14
CA VAL A 10 -18.04 -10.93 20.25
C VAL A 10 -19.04 -9.92 20.78
N ASN A 11 -19.36 -10.02 22.06
CA ASN A 11 -20.16 -9.02 22.73
C ASN A 11 -19.27 -7.85 23.13
N VAL A 12 -19.71 -6.65 22.83
CA VAL A 12 -19.00 -5.41 23.19
C VAL A 12 -19.93 -4.51 23.98
N ASP A 13 -19.54 -4.18 25.22
CA ASP A 13 -20.21 -3.20 26.05
C ASP A 13 -19.21 -2.10 26.42
N LYS A 14 -19.40 -0.91 25.82
CA LYS A 14 -18.54 0.29 26.03
C LYS A 14 -17.07 0.02 25.72
N THR A 15 -16.31 -0.44 26.70
CA THR A 15 -14.87 -0.69 26.60
C THR A 15 -14.48 -2.14 26.82
N ARG A 16 -15.46 -3.00 27.08
CA ARG A 16 -15.25 -4.43 27.33
C ARG A 16 -15.73 -5.25 26.16
N ALA A 17 -14.99 -6.28 25.83
CA ALA A 17 -15.37 -7.31 24.88
C ALA A 17 -15.39 -8.69 25.55
N ASN A 18 -16.33 -9.56 25.19
CA ASN A 18 -16.36 -10.94 25.59
C ASN A 18 -16.97 -11.81 24.49
N PHE A 19 -16.70 -13.09 24.53
CA PHE A 19 -17.36 -14.08 23.68
C PHE A 19 -18.56 -14.66 24.42
N SER A 20 -19.73 -14.66 23.79
CA SER A 20 -20.94 -15.26 24.37
C SER A 20 -20.85 -16.77 24.46
N ASP A 21 -20.16 -17.37 23.50
CA ASP A 21 -19.97 -18.81 23.37
C ASP A 21 -18.63 -19.15 22.71
N PRO A 22 -18.00 -20.28 23.05
CA PRO A 22 -16.89 -20.82 22.28
C PRO A 22 -17.29 -21.08 20.85
N PHE A 23 -16.46 -20.71 19.91
CA PHE A 23 -16.73 -20.92 18.49
C PHE A 23 -15.60 -21.65 17.76
N TYR A 24 -15.98 -22.37 16.73
CA TYR A 24 -15.04 -23.11 15.90
C TYR A 24 -14.27 -22.15 14.98
N ILE A 25 -12.94 -22.23 15.00
CA ILE A 25 -12.07 -21.36 14.23
C ILE A 25 -11.62 -21.93 12.87
N GLY A 26 -12.22 -23.02 12.42
CA GLY A 26 -11.93 -23.59 11.10
C GLY A 26 -10.67 -24.42 10.98
N ASN A 27 -9.97 -24.71 12.09
CA ASN A 27 -8.74 -25.47 12.06
C ASN A 27 -8.83 -26.71 12.95
N ALA A 28 -8.72 -27.90 12.36
CA ALA A 28 -8.53 -29.21 13.03
C ALA A 28 -9.35 -29.43 14.30
N GLY A 29 -10.60 -28.98 14.35
CA GLY A 29 -11.48 -29.09 15.50
C GLY A 29 -11.12 -28.18 16.68
N CYS A 30 -10.41 -27.08 16.43
CA CYS A 30 -10.12 -26.09 17.46
C CYS A 30 -11.27 -25.11 17.67
N TYR A 31 -11.51 -24.78 18.91
CA TYR A 31 -12.48 -23.79 19.37
C TYR A 31 -11.77 -22.69 20.14
N PHE A 32 -12.29 -21.51 20.12
CA PHE A 32 -11.68 -20.34 20.72
C PHE A 32 -12.64 -19.64 21.69
N ASN A 33 -12.12 -19.17 22.82
CA ASN A 33 -12.84 -18.31 23.76
C ASN A 33 -11.84 -17.50 24.61
N GLU A 34 -12.38 -16.63 25.45
CA GLU A 34 -11.64 -15.98 26.53
C GLU A 34 -11.61 -16.85 27.81
N GLU A 35 -10.99 -16.36 28.89
CA GLU A 35 -10.91 -17.05 30.18
C GLU A 35 -12.31 -17.45 30.69
N GLU A 36 -12.45 -18.72 31.09
CA GLU A 36 -13.70 -19.28 31.58
C GLU A 36 -13.70 -19.48 33.10
N GLY A 37 -14.90 -19.62 33.67
CA GLY A 37 -15.09 -20.02 35.05
C GLY A 37 -15.05 -18.86 36.05
N TYR A 38 -14.90 -17.64 35.62
CA TYR A 38 -14.94 -16.45 36.45
C TYR A 38 -16.25 -15.66 36.26
N SER A 39 -16.79 -15.15 37.39
CA SER A 39 -17.85 -14.16 37.33
C SER A 39 -17.31 -12.82 36.79
N GLU A 40 -18.19 -11.96 36.31
CA GLU A 40 -17.81 -10.65 35.80
C GLU A 40 -17.01 -9.82 36.82
N SER A 41 -17.38 -9.90 38.12
CA SER A 41 -16.67 -9.24 39.21
C SER A 41 -15.26 -9.79 39.41
N GLU A 42 -15.06 -11.10 39.29
CA GLU A 42 -13.76 -11.72 39.40
C GLU A 42 -12.87 -11.40 38.19
N ILE A 43 -13.42 -11.38 36.99
CA ILE A 43 -12.70 -10.95 35.79
C ILE A 43 -12.15 -9.53 35.98
N ILE A 44 -12.96 -8.62 36.53
CA ILE A 44 -12.53 -7.25 36.82
C ILE A 44 -11.46 -7.24 37.91
N GLN A 45 -11.67 -7.99 38.99
CA GLN A 45 -10.75 -8.05 40.13
C GLN A 45 -9.38 -8.61 39.74
N TYR A 46 -9.32 -9.61 38.90
CA TYR A 46 -8.07 -10.27 38.46
C TYR A 46 -7.48 -9.67 37.19
N ASN A 47 -8.07 -8.59 36.66
CA ASN A 47 -7.61 -7.92 35.45
C ASN A 47 -7.61 -8.80 34.19
N TYR A 48 -8.55 -9.73 34.12
CA TYR A 48 -8.76 -10.59 32.92
C TYR A 48 -9.69 -9.94 31.89
N ASN A 49 -9.89 -8.64 31.98
CA ASN A 49 -10.81 -7.92 31.12
C ASN A 49 -10.31 -7.87 29.67
N SER A 50 -11.00 -8.57 28.79
CA SER A 50 -10.92 -8.30 27.36
C SER A 50 -11.54 -6.94 27.07
N THR A 51 -10.90 -6.13 26.24
CA THR A 51 -11.30 -4.75 26.04
C THR A 51 -11.66 -4.48 24.58
N PHE A 52 -12.56 -3.51 24.39
CA PHE A 52 -12.80 -2.88 23.10
C PHE A 52 -12.49 -1.39 23.20
N LYS A 53 -11.52 -0.91 22.41
CA LYS A 53 -11.15 0.50 22.41
C LYS A 53 -10.69 0.92 21.02
N ASN A 54 -11.27 2.00 20.51
CA ASN A 54 -10.91 2.58 19.21
C ASN A 54 -10.92 1.54 18.06
N GLY A 55 -11.94 0.68 18.02
CA GLY A 55 -12.05 -0.35 16.99
C GLY A 55 -11.12 -1.56 17.22
N VAL A 56 -10.40 -1.64 18.33
CA VAL A 56 -9.51 -2.75 18.67
C VAL A 56 -10.10 -3.55 19.81
N ILE A 57 -10.31 -4.85 19.58
CA ILE A 57 -10.69 -5.85 20.58
C ILE A 57 -9.41 -6.53 21.05
N THR A 58 -9.11 -6.46 22.33
CA THR A 58 -7.99 -7.20 22.94
C THR A 58 -8.56 -8.29 23.85
N ILE A 59 -8.31 -9.55 23.51
CA ILE A 59 -8.71 -10.70 24.28
C ILE A 59 -7.56 -11.06 25.21
N VAL A 60 -7.81 -10.94 26.51
CA VAL A 60 -6.84 -11.32 27.56
C VAL A 60 -7.01 -12.79 27.89
N SER A 61 -5.92 -13.53 28.06
CA SER A 61 -5.92 -14.96 28.36
C SER A 61 -6.81 -15.80 27.43
N PRO A 62 -6.57 -15.79 26.10
CA PRO A 62 -7.39 -16.57 25.18
C PRO A 62 -7.28 -18.06 25.47
N ARG A 63 -8.42 -18.73 25.47
CA ARG A 63 -8.55 -20.16 25.67
C ARG A 63 -8.84 -20.85 24.35
N PHE A 64 -8.38 -22.09 24.21
CA PHE A 64 -8.77 -22.94 23.10
C PHE A 64 -9.29 -24.28 23.58
N GLY A 65 -10.13 -24.90 22.79
CA GLY A 65 -10.65 -26.23 23.02
C GLY A 65 -10.39 -27.15 21.83
N LYS A 66 -10.35 -28.44 22.08
CA LYS A 66 -10.10 -29.44 21.05
C LYS A 66 -11.36 -30.23 20.72
N ALA A 67 -11.46 -30.67 19.48
CA ALA A 67 -12.39 -31.64 18.93
C ALA A 67 -13.86 -31.25 18.91
N ALA A 68 -14.45 -30.74 19.97
CA ALA A 68 -15.84 -30.35 20.01
C ALA A 68 -16.10 -29.24 21.03
N LYS A 69 -17.10 -28.41 20.76
CA LYS A 69 -17.56 -27.37 21.66
C LYS A 69 -17.81 -27.98 23.07
N GLY A 70 -17.11 -27.44 24.07
CA GLY A 70 -17.27 -27.83 25.46
C GLY A 70 -16.67 -29.19 25.86
N ALA A 71 -16.13 -29.99 24.94
CA ALA A 71 -15.61 -31.31 25.27
C ALA A 71 -14.21 -31.30 25.92
N THR A 72 -13.34 -30.43 25.45
CA THR A 72 -11.97 -30.26 25.97
C THR A 72 -11.58 -28.81 25.85
N TYR A 73 -12.24 -27.99 26.64
CA TYR A 73 -12.15 -26.55 26.56
C TYR A 73 -11.34 -26.01 27.75
N GLY A 74 -10.71 -24.88 27.57
CA GLY A 74 -9.97 -24.24 28.66
C GLY A 74 -8.46 -24.46 28.64
N TYR A 75 -7.89 -24.93 27.54
CA TYR A 75 -6.44 -25.01 27.40
C TYR A 75 -5.86 -23.60 27.11
N ASN A 76 -4.74 -23.30 27.77
CA ASN A 76 -3.87 -22.20 27.39
C ASN A 76 -2.64 -22.72 26.66
N TRP A 77 -2.16 -21.98 25.69
CA TRP A 77 -0.80 -22.16 25.23
C TRP A 77 0.16 -21.74 26.35
N GLN A 78 1.35 -22.33 26.38
CA GLN A 78 2.37 -21.93 27.33
C GLN A 78 2.81 -20.50 26.99
N GLY A 79 2.55 -19.56 27.88
CA GLY A 79 2.85 -18.15 27.73
C GLY A 79 1.62 -17.26 27.94
N GLU A 80 1.85 -16.04 28.35
CA GLU A 80 0.83 -15.01 28.48
C GLU A 80 0.72 -14.26 27.14
N TYR A 81 -0.20 -14.70 26.30
CA TYR A 81 -0.48 -14.06 25.02
C TYR A 81 -1.86 -13.42 25.05
N SER A 82 -1.96 -12.25 24.48
CA SER A 82 -3.26 -11.65 24.15
C SER A 82 -3.56 -11.85 22.66
N THR A 83 -4.85 -12.00 22.33
CA THR A 83 -5.30 -11.96 20.93
C THR A 83 -5.88 -10.58 20.64
N VAL A 84 -5.43 -9.96 19.58
CA VAL A 84 -5.89 -8.64 19.17
C VAL A 84 -6.65 -8.74 17.85
N ILE A 85 -7.88 -8.23 17.84
CA ILE A 85 -8.71 -8.13 16.64
C ILE A 85 -8.90 -6.63 16.39
N THR A 86 -8.33 -6.14 15.32
CA THR A 86 -8.58 -4.76 14.87
C THR A 86 -9.74 -4.78 13.88
N LEU A 87 -10.85 -4.17 14.27
CA LEU A 87 -11.95 -3.99 13.33
C LEU A 87 -11.48 -3.04 12.23
N PRO A 88 -11.89 -3.29 10.97
CA PRO A 88 -11.70 -2.28 9.96
C PRO A 88 -12.34 -1.00 10.51
N SER A 89 -11.54 0.02 10.78
CA SER A 89 -12.10 1.34 11.03
C SER A 89 -12.92 1.65 9.77
N GLU A 90 -14.07 2.32 9.94
CA GLU A 90 -14.67 3.07 8.85
C GLU A 90 -13.72 4.25 8.52
N GLN A 91 -12.50 3.92 8.18
CA GLN A 91 -11.63 4.83 7.47
C GLN A 91 -12.37 5.12 6.17
N PRO A 92 -12.67 6.37 5.85
CA PRO A 92 -13.21 6.69 4.54
C PRO A 92 -12.34 5.93 3.54
N SER A 93 -12.98 5.15 2.69
CA SER A 93 -12.29 4.31 1.71
C SER A 93 -11.25 5.18 1.03
N GLU A 94 -9.99 4.80 1.14
CA GLU A 94 -8.88 5.63 0.69
C GLU A 94 -9.12 6.11 -0.72
N GLN A 95 -9.23 7.43 -0.87
CA GLN A 95 -9.49 8.05 -2.15
C GLN A 95 -8.15 8.37 -2.80
N TRP A 96 -8.08 8.17 -4.09
CA TRP A 96 -6.86 8.32 -4.86
C TRP A 96 -7.03 9.44 -5.90
N LYS A 97 -5.98 10.23 -6.09
CA LYS A 97 -5.87 11.24 -7.15
C LYS A 97 -4.64 10.95 -7.99
N SER A 98 -4.68 11.29 -9.26
CA SER A 98 -3.49 11.18 -10.11
C SER A 98 -2.35 12.03 -9.53
N ALA A 99 -1.18 11.42 -9.42
CA ALA A 99 0.09 12.07 -9.09
C ALA A 99 1.00 12.18 -10.34
N GLY A 100 0.45 11.91 -11.54
CA GLY A 100 1.19 11.93 -12.79
C GLY A 100 1.84 10.59 -13.09
N LYS A 101 3.06 10.64 -13.64
CA LYS A 101 3.85 9.45 -13.98
C LYS A 101 5.11 9.35 -13.17
N ALA A 102 5.63 8.14 -13.06
CA ALA A 102 6.97 7.89 -12.59
C ALA A 102 7.73 7.06 -13.62
N SER A 103 9.03 7.31 -13.72
CA SER A 103 9.95 6.38 -14.37
C SER A 103 10.24 5.26 -13.37
N PHE A 104 9.81 4.07 -13.69
CA PHE A 104 9.94 2.88 -12.84
C PHE A 104 11.04 1.97 -13.36
N THR A 105 12.11 1.80 -12.60
CA THR A 105 13.12 0.78 -12.84
C THR A 105 12.77 -0.45 -11.98
N ASP A 106 12.47 -1.55 -12.63
CA ASP A 106 12.00 -2.78 -11.96
C ASP A 106 13.17 -3.70 -11.59
N GLY A 107 13.58 -3.65 -10.35
CA GLY A 107 14.48 -4.64 -9.76
C GLY A 107 13.77 -5.87 -9.18
N PHE A 108 12.42 -5.88 -9.16
CA PHE A 108 11.65 -6.97 -8.55
C PHE A 108 11.52 -8.19 -9.47
N LEU A 109 11.06 -7.99 -10.69
CA LEU A 109 10.72 -9.10 -11.61
C LEU A 109 11.57 -9.12 -12.87
N SER A 110 11.92 -7.98 -13.44
CA SER A 110 12.68 -7.90 -14.69
C SER A 110 13.98 -8.70 -14.70
N PRO A 111 14.78 -8.77 -13.60
CA PRO A 111 15.99 -9.58 -13.56
C PRO A 111 15.76 -11.06 -13.80
N GLY A 112 14.59 -11.58 -13.45
CA GLY A 112 14.24 -13.00 -13.68
C GLY A 112 13.74 -13.32 -15.08
N PHE A 113 13.35 -12.29 -15.85
CA PHE A 113 12.76 -12.46 -17.18
C PHE A 113 13.61 -11.93 -18.32
N SER A 114 14.64 -11.14 -18.04
CA SER A 114 15.54 -10.56 -19.03
C SER A 114 16.96 -10.48 -18.49
N SER A 115 17.95 -10.76 -19.35
CA SER A 115 19.36 -10.52 -19.06
C SER A 115 19.83 -9.11 -19.46
N ASN A 116 18.97 -8.32 -20.11
CA ASN A 116 19.28 -6.97 -20.54
C ASN A 116 18.67 -5.92 -19.60
N ALA A 117 19.53 -5.24 -18.86
CA ALA A 117 19.13 -4.21 -17.91
C ALA A 117 18.44 -2.98 -18.56
N ASP A 118 18.67 -2.73 -19.86
CA ASP A 118 17.98 -1.68 -20.61
C ASP A 118 16.46 -1.91 -20.68
N ASN A 119 16.02 -3.16 -20.46
CA ASN A 119 14.62 -3.55 -20.43
C ASN A 119 13.98 -3.45 -19.04
N TYR A 120 14.61 -2.79 -18.07
CA TYR A 120 14.11 -2.74 -16.71
C TYR A 120 13.37 -1.43 -16.38
N THR A 121 13.37 -0.45 -17.29
CA THR A 121 12.83 0.88 -17.02
C THR A 121 11.71 1.24 -18.00
N TRP A 122 10.58 1.71 -17.45
CA TRP A 122 9.44 2.25 -18.22
C TRP A 122 8.62 3.22 -17.40
N ASP A 123 7.74 3.97 -18.05
CA ASP A 123 6.85 4.89 -17.37
C ASP A 123 5.60 4.18 -16.83
N VAL A 124 5.21 4.53 -15.61
CA VAL A 124 3.99 4.04 -14.96
C VAL A 124 3.13 5.20 -14.48
N GLU A 125 1.82 5.06 -14.55
CA GLU A 125 0.89 5.99 -13.91
C GLU A 125 0.95 5.82 -12.40
N VAL A 126 0.93 6.94 -11.67
CA VAL A 126 0.97 6.97 -10.21
C VAL A 126 -0.24 7.70 -9.68
N GLU A 127 -0.80 7.19 -8.63
CA GLU A 127 -1.82 7.87 -7.84
C GLU A 127 -1.32 8.05 -6.41
N GLU A 128 -1.74 9.15 -5.79
CA GLU A 128 -1.48 9.47 -4.38
C GLU A 128 -2.78 9.44 -3.59
N SER A 129 -2.74 8.94 -2.38
CA SER A 129 -3.86 9.01 -1.46
C SER A 129 -4.25 10.46 -1.18
N THR A 130 -5.55 10.76 -1.15
CA THR A 130 -6.05 12.07 -0.73
C THR A 130 -6.17 12.22 0.78
N THR A 131 -6.04 11.10 1.51
CA THR A 131 -6.18 11.05 2.98
C THR A 131 -4.83 10.93 3.69
N THR A 132 -3.85 10.26 3.05
CA THR A 132 -2.53 10.02 3.62
C THR A 132 -1.46 10.51 2.67
N ALA A 133 -0.86 11.66 2.97
CA ALA A 133 0.25 12.19 2.16
C ALA A 133 1.43 11.21 2.12
N GLY A 134 2.04 11.06 0.94
CA GLY A 134 3.16 10.14 0.75
C GLY A 134 2.78 8.66 0.64
N LEU A 135 1.48 8.35 0.63
CA LEU A 135 1.01 7.01 0.28
C LEU A 135 0.66 6.99 -1.20
N TYR A 136 1.40 6.22 -1.97
CA TYR A 136 1.28 6.12 -3.42
C TYR A 136 0.80 4.74 -3.86
N ARG A 137 0.33 4.65 -5.12
CA ARG A 137 0.16 3.37 -5.80
C ARG A 137 0.54 3.49 -7.27
N LEU A 138 1.25 2.50 -7.79
CA LEU A 138 1.50 2.33 -9.22
C LEU A 138 0.29 1.63 -9.83
N VAL A 139 -0.19 2.15 -10.96
CA VAL A 139 -1.36 1.61 -11.65
C VAL A 139 -0.91 0.59 -12.70
N SER A 140 -1.27 -0.65 -12.50
CA SER A 140 -0.99 -1.78 -13.41
C SER A 140 0.45 -1.77 -13.97
N PRO A 141 1.50 -1.70 -13.14
CA PRO A 141 2.86 -1.43 -13.58
C PRO A 141 3.37 -2.45 -14.61
N TYR A 142 2.95 -3.72 -14.50
CA TYR A 142 3.37 -4.79 -15.40
C TYR A 142 2.48 -4.98 -16.64
N SER A 143 1.49 -4.11 -16.82
CA SER A 143 0.67 -4.01 -18.04
C SER A 143 0.77 -2.60 -18.66
N ALA A 144 1.63 -1.74 -18.10
CA ALA A 144 1.85 -0.39 -18.58
C ALA A 144 2.44 -0.38 -20.01
N ILE A 145 2.14 0.68 -20.76
CA ILE A 145 2.72 0.88 -22.10
C ILE A 145 4.24 1.05 -21.95
N GLY A 146 5.00 0.28 -22.71
CA GLY A 146 6.45 0.26 -22.65
C GLY A 146 7.05 -0.74 -21.66
N CYS A 147 6.22 -1.39 -20.82
CA CYS A 147 6.68 -2.47 -19.96
C CYS A 147 7.10 -3.69 -20.82
N PRO A 148 8.36 -4.13 -20.76
CA PRO A 148 8.83 -5.27 -21.55
C PRO A 148 8.22 -6.61 -21.11
N LEU A 149 7.67 -6.67 -19.90
CA LEU A 149 7.00 -7.86 -19.37
C LEU A 149 5.51 -7.93 -19.75
N ALA A 150 4.92 -6.85 -20.29
CA ALA A 150 3.49 -6.80 -20.59
C ALA A 150 3.03 -7.92 -21.54
N SER A 151 3.85 -8.28 -22.55
CA SER A 151 3.52 -9.37 -23.47
C SER A 151 3.56 -10.76 -22.84
N ARG A 152 4.16 -10.90 -21.68
CA ARG A 152 4.22 -12.15 -20.89
C ARG A 152 3.16 -12.22 -19.81
N ASN A 153 2.48 -11.10 -19.53
CA ASN A 153 1.48 -11.06 -18.47
C ASN A 153 0.22 -11.81 -18.88
N LEU A 154 -0.12 -12.84 -18.14
CA LEU A 154 -1.33 -13.66 -18.31
C LEU A 154 -2.53 -13.10 -17.52
N ASP A 155 -2.32 -12.08 -16.66
CA ASP A 155 -3.38 -11.39 -15.92
C ASP A 155 -3.63 -10.02 -16.55
N ASN A 156 -4.85 -9.85 -17.07
CA ASN A 156 -5.28 -8.60 -17.70
C ASN A 156 -6.17 -7.75 -16.77
N THR A 157 -6.26 -8.10 -15.48
CA THR A 157 -7.05 -7.33 -14.52
C THR A 157 -6.27 -6.10 -14.05
N PRO A 158 -6.94 -4.95 -13.85
CA PRO A 158 -6.29 -3.79 -13.24
C PRO A 158 -5.71 -4.13 -11.87
N ALA A 159 -4.46 -3.77 -11.65
CA ALA A 159 -3.77 -4.01 -10.39
C ALA A 159 -3.12 -2.74 -9.86
N TYR A 160 -2.90 -2.71 -8.55
CA TYR A 160 -2.31 -1.56 -7.88
C TYR A 160 -1.19 -2.03 -6.96
N VAL A 161 -0.01 -1.44 -7.13
CA VAL A 161 1.11 -1.67 -6.21
C VAL A 161 1.22 -0.48 -5.26
N ARG A 162 0.90 -0.70 -3.99
CA ARG A 162 0.93 0.33 -2.95
C ARG A 162 2.34 0.50 -2.39
N ILE A 163 2.70 1.76 -2.19
CA ILE A 163 4.01 2.18 -1.68
C ILE A 163 3.76 3.21 -0.60
N ASP A 164 4.16 2.91 0.61
CA ASP A 164 4.02 3.82 1.73
C ASP A 164 5.35 4.55 1.98
N ALA A 165 5.44 5.77 1.51
CA ALA A 165 6.49 6.75 1.76
C ALA A 165 5.99 7.93 2.59
N SER A 166 4.94 7.74 3.41
CA SER A 166 4.42 8.77 4.32
C SER A 166 5.46 9.22 5.35
N ASP A 167 6.44 8.37 5.62
CA ASP A 167 7.71 8.72 6.25
C ASP A 167 8.82 8.49 5.20
N PRO A 168 9.39 9.55 4.62
CA PRO A 168 10.37 9.42 3.54
C PRO A 168 11.67 8.74 3.98
N ASP A 169 11.95 8.70 5.28
CA ASP A 169 13.12 8.01 5.85
C ASP A 169 12.95 6.50 5.94
N ILE A 170 11.76 5.97 5.73
CA ILE A 170 11.49 4.54 5.68
C ILE A 170 10.34 4.22 4.73
N VAL A 171 10.66 3.79 3.53
CA VAL A 171 9.67 3.35 2.55
C VAL A 171 9.27 1.91 2.80
N VAL A 172 7.97 1.66 2.80
CA VAL A 172 7.38 0.35 3.05
C VAL A 172 6.58 -0.12 1.84
N ILE A 173 6.93 -1.29 1.33
CA ILE A 173 6.17 -2.02 0.32
C ILE A 173 5.83 -3.38 0.93
N GLN A 174 4.64 -3.49 1.51
CA GLN A 174 4.20 -4.77 2.07
C GLN A 174 4.04 -5.82 0.96
N PRO A 175 4.26 -7.11 1.26
CA PRO A 175 4.03 -8.20 0.31
C PRO A 175 2.65 -8.12 -0.32
N GLN A 176 2.60 -7.93 -1.65
CA GLN A 176 1.35 -7.74 -2.37
C GLN A 176 1.43 -8.26 -3.80
N TYR A 177 0.28 -8.71 -4.32
CA TYR A 177 0.17 -9.13 -5.71
C TYR A 177 0.34 -7.96 -6.67
N THR A 178 1.08 -8.19 -7.73
CA THR A 178 1.47 -7.14 -8.70
C THR A 178 0.52 -6.97 -9.88
N GLY A 179 -0.43 -7.88 -10.05
CA GLY A 179 -1.16 -8.04 -11.31
C GLY A 179 -0.33 -8.71 -12.41
N PHE A 180 0.84 -9.26 -12.10
CA PHE A 180 1.68 -9.99 -13.03
C PHE A 180 1.60 -11.49 -12.76
N LYS A 181 1.17 -12.21 -13.78
CA LYS A 181 1.09 -13.65 -13.81
C LYS A 181 1.81 -14.15 -15.07
N ALA A 182 2.73 -15.05 -14.94
CA ALA A 182 3.50 -15.51 -16.09
C ALA A 182 3.96 -16.96 -15.93
N GLU A 183 4.30 -17.58 -17.07
CA GLU A 183 5.03 -18.85 -17.08
C GLU A 183 6.48 -18.60 -16.67
N HIS A 184 6.94 -19.34 -15.66
CA HIS A 184 8.32 -19.33 -15.22
C HIS A 184 8.73 -20.74 -14.78
N SER A 185 9.81 -21.26 -15.35
CA SER A 185 10.32 -22.62 -15.07
C SER A 185 9.28 -23.74 -15.28
N GLY A 186 8.35 -23.57 -16.21
CA GLY A 186 7.31 -24.57 -16.53
C GLY A 186 6.07 -24.50 -15.64
N GLU A 187 5.97 -23.52 -14.77
CA GLU A 187 4.82 -23.28 -13.90
C GLU A 187 4.21 -21.91 -14.15
N THR A 188 2.89 -21.81 -14.05
CA THR A 188 2.18 -20.53 -14.05
C THR A 188 2.21 -19.93 -12.66
N ILE A 189 2.87 -18.78 -12.49
CA ILE A 189 3.12 -18.16 -11.21
C ILE A 189 2.43 -16.79 -11.13
N ASN A 190 1.76 -16.54 -10.01
CA ASN A 190 1.34 -15.20 -9.60
C ASN A 190 2.49 -14.54 -8.83
N PHE A 191 2.93 -13.36 -9.26
CA PHE A 191 4.08 -12.70 -8.65
C PHE A 191 3.65 -11.62 -7.66
N TYR A 192 4.30 -11.66 -6.51
CA TYR A 192 4.16 -10.70 -5.43
C TYR A 192 5.46 -9.92 -5.29
N ILE A 193 5.40 -8.65 -4.89
CA ILE A 193 6.58 -7.84 -4.61
C ILE A 193 6.48 -7.14 -3.26
N GLY A 194 7.61 -6.73 -2.74
CA GLY A 194 7.72 -5.99 -1.49
C GLY A 194 9.18 -5.67 -1.15
N ASN A 195 9.41 -5.17 0.04
CA ASN A 195 10.75 -4.94 0.57
C ASN A 195 10.89 -5.44 2.02
N ASP A 196 12.10 -5.45 2.54
CA ASP A 196 12.38 -5.91 3.90
C ASP A 196 11.49 -5.19 4.94
N ALA A 197 11.38 -3.85 4.86
CA ALA A 197 10.51 -3.09 5.77
C ALA A 197 9.05 -3.53 5.67
N GLY A 198 8.59 -3.84 4.46
CA GLY A 198 7.22 -4.31 4.22
C GLY A 198 6.90 -5.64 4.90
N ILE A 199 7.85 -6.57 4.93
CA ILE A 199 7.70 -7.85 5.64
C ILE A 199 7.51 -7.59 7.14
N TYR A 200 8.41 -6.83 7.75
CA TYR A 200 8.34 -6.56 9.19
C TYR A 200 7.11 -5.76 9.59
N VAL A 201 6.68 -4.81 8.75
CA VAL A 201 5.43 -4.06 9.01
C VAL A 201 4.20 -4.97 8.87
N ALA A 202 4.20 -5.90 7.93
CA ALA A 202 3.13 -6.91 7.80
C ALA A 202 3.07 -7.83 9.03
N ASP A 203 4.20 -8.09 9.67
CA ASP A 203 4.32 -8.84 10.92
C ASP A 203 4.00 -7.98 12.18
N GLY A 204 3.58 -6.73 12.00
CA GLY A 204 3.13 -5.85 13.08
C GLY A 204 4.21 -4.97 13.72
N ILE A 205 5.42 -4.93 13.16
CA ILE A 205 6.49 -4.05 13.67
C ILE A 205 6.29 -2.63 13.12
N SER A 206 6.35 -1.64 13.99
CA SER A 206 6.15 -0.25 13.58
C SER A 206 7.34 0.31 12.79
N LYS A 207 7.09 1.30 11.91
CA LYS A 207 8.16 2.03 11.20
C LYS A 207 9.16 2.68 12.17
N SER A 208 8.68 3.20 13.31
CA SER A 208 9.53 3.81 14.33
C SER A 208 10.48 2.80 14.96
N ASP A 209 10.01 1.59 15.26
CA ASP A 209 10.85 0.53 15.82
C ASP A 209 11.89 0.05 14.81
N LEU A 210 11.52 -0.08 13.55
CA LEU A 210 12.46 -0.42 12.48
C LEU A 210 13.56 0.64 12.34
N LYS A 211 13.22 1.93 12.37
CA LYS A 211 14.21 3.02 12.31
C LYS A 211 15.13 3.05 13.54
N ALA A 212 14.62 2.70 14.69
CA ALA A 212 15.41 2.63 15.93
C ALA A 212 16.33 1.41 15.99
N SER A 213 16.10 0.39 15.18
CA SER A 213 16.85 -0.86 15.17
C SER A 213 18.17 -0.71 14.41
N SER A 214 19.31 -0.78 15.11
CA SER A 214 20.64 -0.74 14.49
C SER A 214 20.89 -1.89 13.51
N SER A 215 20.29 -3.05 13.75
CA SER A 215 20.40 -4.21 12.85
C SER A 215 19.60 -4.05 11.56
N PHE A 216 18.61 -3.15 11.56
CA PHE A 216 17.76 -2.89 10.40
C PHE A 216 18.20 -1.66 9.59
N ALA A 217 19.06 -0.79 10.16
CA ALA A 217 19.43 0.50 9.55
C ALA A 217 19.97 0.39 8.11
N SER A 218 20.73 -0.66 7.80
CA SER A 218 21.27 -0.90 6.45
C SER A 218 20.22 -1.35 5.42
N LYS A 219 19.04 -1.82 5.88
CA LYS A 219 17.96 -2.35 5.06
C LYS A 219 16.88 -1.31 4.79
N ILE A 220 17.02 -0.10 5.34
CA ILE A 220 16.02 0.96 5.17
C ILE A 220 16.12 1.53 3.77
N ASP A 221 15.00 1.48 3.07
CA ASP A 221 14.76 2.16 1.80
C ASP A 221 14.16 3.54 2.06
N LYS A 222 14.51 4.51 1.21
CA LYS A 222 14.15 5.92 1.41
C LYS A 222 13.56 6.55 0.16
N MET A 223 12.84 7.64 0.38
CA MET A 223 12.47 8.56 -0.67
C MET A 223 13.29 9.85 -0.54
N GLU A 224 14.10 10.15 -1.54
CA GLU A 224 14.94 11.35 -1.57
C GLU A 224 14.75 12.10 -2.90
N ASN A 225 14.49 13.40 -2.83
CA ASN A 225 14.31 14.25 -4.02
C ASN A 225 13.31 13.71 -5.06
N GLY A 226 12.20 13.12 -4.60
CA GLY A 226 11.18 12.54 -5.48
C GLY A 226 11.58 11.19 -6.09
N VAL A 227 12.62 10.55 -5.59
CA VAL A 227 13.05 9.21 -5.99
C VAL A 227 12.93 8.26 -4.82
N ILE A 228 12.17 7.19 -4.99
CA ILE A 228 12.16 6.05 -4.08
C ILE A 228 13.17 5.04 -4.59
N THR A 229 14.08 4.60 -3.71
CA THR A 229 15.08 3.57 -4.04
C THR A 229 14.90 2.38 -3.12
N ILE A 230 14.56 1.23 -3.71
CA ILE A 230 14.49 -0.08 -3.03
C ILE A 230 15.80 -0.81 -3.34
N LYS A 231 16.70 -0.83 -2.35
CA LYS A 231 18.06 -1.38 -2.53
C LYS A 231 18.08 -2.89 -2.75
N LYS A 232 17.15 -3.56 -2.09
CA LYS A 232 16.99 -5.01 -2.14
C LYS A 232 15.53 -5.35 -2.44
N PRO A 233 15.13 -5.32 -3.72
CA PRO A 233 13.80 -5.73 -4.12
C PRO A 233 13.59 -7.21 -3.83
N LEU A 234 12.43 -7.55 -3.27
CA LEU A 234 12.06 -8.92 -2.97
C LEU A 234 10.81 -9.29 -3.74
N PHE A 235 10.71 -10.55 -4.12
CA PHE A 235 9.52 -11.09 -4.75
C PHE A 235 9.03 -12.36 -4.04
N GLY A 236 7.78 -12.72 -4.30
CA GLY A 236 7.17 -13.96 -3.83
C GLY A 236 6.40 -14.64 -4.95
N LYS A 237 6.14 -15.93 -4.79
CA LYS A 237 5.43 -16.76 -5.76
C LYS A 237 4.09 -17.21 -5.14
N ASN A 238 3.02 -17.11 -5.91
CA ASN A 238 1.68 -17.63 -5.62
C ASN A 238 0.99 -17.14 -4.33
N ALA A 239 1.74 -16.79 -3.29
CA ALA A 239 1.17 -16.30 -2.03
C ALA A 239 2.18 -15.45 -1.26
N THR A 240 1.69 -14.63 -0.32
CA THR A 240 2.53 -13.84 0.59
C THR A 240 3.33 -14.73 1.56
N SER A 241 2.92 -15.98 1.78
CA SER A 241 3.66 -16.97 2.56
C SER A 241 4.91 -17.49 1.84
N GLU A 242 5.00 -17.33 0.53
CA GLU A 242 6.14 -17.70 -0.29
C GLU A 242 6.93 -16.46 -0.74
N PHE A 243 7.08 -15.52 0.15
CA PHE A 243 7.72 -14.23 -0.09
C PHE A 243 9.13 -14.16 0.48
N GLY A 244 9.98 -13.30 -0.10
CA GLY A 244 11.33 -13.02 0.39
C GLY A 244 12.44 -13.55 -0.50
N TYR A 245 12.13 -13.90 -1.76
CA TYR A 245 13.12 -14.35 -2.73
C TYR A 245 13.91 -13.19 -3.34
N GLU A 246 15.12 -13.49 -3.73
CA GLU A 246 15.94 -12.70 -4.64
C GLU A 246 16.20 -13.51 -5.91
N TRP A 247 16.31 -12.82 -7.03
CA TRP A 247 16.74 -13.48 -8.25
C TRP A 247 18.21 -13.88 -8.16
N THR A 248 18.55 -15.05 -8.69
CA THR A 248 19.91 -15.56 -8.72
C THR A 248 20.37 -15.75 -10.17
N GLY A 249 21.64 -15.42 -10.42
CA GLY A 249 22.32 -15.74 -11.68
C GLY A 249 22.63 -17.21 -11.82
N ALA A 250 23.17 -17.58 -12.97
CA ALA A 250 23.59 -18.96 -13.27
C ALA A 250 24.70 -19.46 -12.31
N ASP A 251 25.43 -18.55 -11.69
CA ASP A 251 26.45 -18.81 -10.67
C ASP A 251 25.88 -18.95 -9.25
N GLY A 252 24.57 -18.84 -9.08
CA GLY A 252 23.88 -18.89 -7.80
C GLY A 252 24.03 -17.62 -6.93
N GLN A 253 24.63 -16.55 -7.47
CA GLN A 253 24.72 -15.27 -6.76
C GLN A 253 23.46 -14.44 -6.99
N ALA A 254 23.08 -13.64 -5.98
CA ALA A 254 21.94 -12.74 -6.09
C ALA A 254 22.16 -11.70 -7.20
N ILE A 255 21.16 -11.52 -8.06
CA ILE A 255 21.13 -10.44 -9.03
C ILE A 255 20.63 -9.19 -8.30
N THR A 256 21.54 -8.33 -7.87
CA THR A 256 21.19 -7.13 -7.12
C THR A 256 20.96 -5.96 -8.07
N VAL A 257 19.71 -5.74 -8.44
CA VAL A 257 19.27 -4.54 -9.15
C VAL A 257 18.32 -3.78 -8.24
N ALA A 258 18.68 -2.56 -7.86
CA ALA A 258 17.78 -1.71 -7.10
C ALA A 258 16.53 -1.37 -7.94
N ALA A 259 15.36 -1.45 -7.33
CA ALA A 259 14.18 -0.87 -7.96
C ALA A 259 14.11 0.62 -7.63
N THR A 260 13.82 1.46 -8.63
CA THR A 260 13.64 2.90 -8.42
C THR A 260 12.30 3.37 -8.98
N ILE A 261 11.68 4.30 -8.26
CA ILE A 261 10.47 4.98 -8.71
C ILE A 261 10.78 6.47 -8.65
N GLN A 262 11.06 7.03 -9.81
CA GLN A 262 11.35 8.45 -9.96
C GLN A 262 10.09 9.17 -10.42
N PHE A 263 9.47 9.92 -9.51
CA PHE A 263 8.32 10.74 -9.86
C PHE A 263 8.74 11.78 -10.90
N GLN A 264 8.07 11.74 -12.03
CA GLN A 264 8.21 12.81 -13.01
C GLN A 264 7.54 14.02 -12.37
N THR A 265 8.32 15.08 -12.13
CA THR A 265 7.72 16.37 -11.81
C THR A 265 6.72 16.60 -12.94
N PRO A 266 5.41 16.80 -12.66
CA PRO A 266 4.52 17.28 -13.70
C PRO A 266 5.30 18.44 -14.29
N SER A 267 5.49 18.45 -15.61
CA SER A 267 5.95 19.68 -16.25
C SER A 267 4.87 20.69 -15.88
N SER A 268 5.03 21.27 -14.71
CA SER A 268 4.23 22.36 -14.26
C SER A 268 4.43 23.36 -15.36
N ILE A 269 3.42 23.58 -16.16
CA ILE A 269 3.14 24.95 -16.52
C ILE A 269 3.19 25.62 -15.16
N ASP A 270 4.33 26.26 -14.88
CA ASP A 270 4.57 27.00 -13.64
C ASP A 270 3.27 27.62 -13.25
N THR A 271 2.88 27.44 -11.99
CA THR A 271 1.64 28.03 -11.47
C THR A 271 1.66 29.44 -11.99
N VAL A 272 0.80 29.72 -12.98
CA VAL A 272 0.79 31.02 -13.64
C VAL A 272 0.61 31.98 -12.50
N VAL A 273 1.69 32.56 -12.01
CA VAL A 273 1.65 33.63 -11.02
C VAL A 273 0.83 34.71 -11.69
N THR A 274 -0.46 34.72 -11.36
CA THR A 274 -1.36 35.73 -11.85
C THR A 274 -0.94 37.02 -11.12
N ASP A 275 -0.10 37.80 -11.78
CA ASP A 275 0.09 39.18 -11.37
C ASP A 275 -1.21 39.90 -11.70
N ASP A 276 -2.10 39.94 -10.71
CA ASP A 276 -3.40 40.62 -10.83
C ASP A 276 -3.22 42.14 -11.05
N ASN A 277 -2.01 42.65 -10.85
CA ASN A 277 -1.62 44.02 -11.14
C ASN A 277 -1.00 44.19 -12.53
N ALA A 278 -0.83 43.11 -13.31
CA ALA A 278 -0.30 43.23 -14.67
C ALA A 278 -1.20 44.15 -15.52
N LYS A 279 -0.56 45.07 -16.28
CA LYS A 279 -1.26 45.97 -17.19
C LYS A 279 -1.98 45.17 -18.28
N ALA A 280 -3.25 45.45 -18.50
CA ALA A 280 -4.03 44.81 -19.54
C ALA A 280 -3.47 45.17 -20.94
N GLU A 281 -3.23 44.17 -21.74
CA GLU A 281 -2.89 44.31 -23.16
C GLU A 281 -4.06 43.80 -24.01
N TYR A 282 -4.38 44.52 -25.06
CA TYR A 282 -5.52 44.23 -25.93
C TYR A 282 -5.03 43.75 -27.28
N TYR A 283 -5.67 42.73 -27.83
CA TYR A 283 -5.36 42.14 -29.13
C TYR A 283 -6.68 41.98 -29.91
N ASN A 284 -6.63 42.17 -31.21
CA ASN A 284 -7.76 41.81 -32.07
C ASN A 284 -7.85 40.28 -32.24
N LEU A 285 -8.87 39.79 -32.93
CA LEU A 285 -9.06 38.35 -33.15
C LEU A 285 -7.97 37.70 -34.03
N GLN A 286 -7.16 38.49 -34.73
CA GLN A 286 -6.00 38.07 -35.51
C GLN A 286 -4.71 38.04 -34.66
N GLY A 287 -4.79 38.38 -33.36
CA GLY A 287 -3.62 38.41 -32.48
C GLY A 287 -2.75 39.66 -32.58
N ILE A 288 -3.21 40.71 -33.32
CA ILE A 288 -2.49 41.98 -33.45
C ILE A 288 -2.79 42.82 -32.21
N ARG A 289 -1.74 43.35 -31.58
CA ARG A 289 -1.86 44.22 -30.40
C ARG A 289 -2.53 45.54 -30.76
N ILE A 290 -3.53 45.92 -29.97
CA ILE A 290 -4.30 47.14 -30.12
C ILE A 290 -3.96 48.10 -28.97
N THR A 291 -3.47 49.27 -29.28
CA THR A 291 -3.10 50.28 -28.29
C THR A 291 -4.27 51.17 -27.85
N ASN A 292 -5.31 51.27 -28.68
CA ASN A 292 -6.49 52.08 -28.38
C ASN A 292 -7.79 51.32 -28.72
N PRO A 293 -8.24 50.45 -27.82
CA PRO A 293 -9.42 49.61 -28.04
C PRO A 293 -10.68 50.48 -28.11
N GLN A 294 -11.54 50.21 -29.07
CA GLN A 294 -12.78 50.94 -29.33
C GLN A 294 -13.99 50.23 -28.78
N LYS A 295 -14.95 50.97 -28.26
CA LYS A 295 -16.20 50.45 -27.73
C LYS A 295 -17.02 49.74 -28.82
N GLY A 296 -17.67 48.66 -28.53
CA GLY A 296 -18.47 47.86 -29.47
C GLY A 296 -17.69 46.77 -30.21
N ASN A 297 -16.37 46.68 -30.03
CA ASN A 297 -15.55 45.65 -30.68
C ASN A 297 -15.17 44.51 -29.71
N ILE A 298 -14.83 43.38 -30.30
CA ILE A 298 -14.36 42.19 -29.57
C ILE A 298 -12.84 42.18 -29.53
N TYR A 299 -12.27 42.00 -28.33
CA TYR A 299 -10.84 41.91 -28.10
C TYR A 299 -10.46 40.67 -27.27
N ILE A 300 -9.24 40.24 -27.45
CA ILE A 300 -8.56 39.33 -26.50
C ILE A 300 -7.78 40.22 -25.53
N VAL A 301 -8.12 40.17 -24.26
CA VAL A 301 -7.38 40.90 -23.22
C VAL A 301 -6.44 39.93 -22.54
N LYS A 302 -5.17 40.30 -22.51
CA LYS A 302 -4.12 39.59 -21.78
C LYS A 302 -3.73 40.39 -20.54
N LYS A 303 -3.84 39.77 -19.36
CA LYS A 303 -3.32 40.29 -18.09
C LYS A 303 -2.34 39.25 -17.50
N GLY A 304 -1.06 39.59 -17.51
CA GLY A 304 -0.03 38.58 -17.15
C GLY A 304 -0.15 37.36 -18.04
N ALA A 305 -0.38 36.20 -17.44
CA ALA A 305 -0.56 34.95 -18.15
C ALA A 305 -2.03 34.60 -18.49
N LYS A 306 -3.01 35.35 -17.96
CA LYS A 306 -4.43 35.16 -18.31
C LYS A 306 -4.81 35.90 -19.58
N ALA A 307 -5.52 35.18 -20.46
CA ALA A 307 -6.15 35.78 -21.62
C ALA A 307 -7.67 35.52 -21.60
N SER A 308 -8.47 36.51 -21.89
CA SER A 308 -9.92 36.40 -21.96
C SER A 308 -10.47 37.18 -23.15
N LYS A 309 -11.60 36.75 -23.70
CA LYS A 309 -12.33 37.44 -24.75
C LYS A 309 -13.32 38.41 -24.10
N ILE A 310 -13.25 39.67 -24.47
CA ILE A 310 -14.18 40.69 -23.97
C ILE A 310 -14.83 41.46 -25.13
N VAL A 311 -15.98 42.02 -24.87
CA VAL A 311 -16.63 43.05 -25.69
C VAL A 311 -16.51 44.37 -24.95
N MET A 312 -15.97 45.39 -25.57
CA MET A 312 -15.82 46.70 -24.93
C MET A 312 -17.01 47.61 -25.22
#